data_f0f4d784f2088e0f01965ba106fa7788
#
_entry.id   f0f4d784f2088e0f01965ba106fa7788
#
_cell.length_a   1.000
_cell.length_b   1.000
_cell.length_c   1.000
_cell.angle_alpha   90.00
_cell.angle_beta   90.00
_cell.angle_gamma   90.00
#
_symmetry.space_group_name_H-M   'P 1'
#
loop_
_entity.id
_entity.type
_entity.pdbx_description
1 polymer ?
#
loop_
_entity_poly.entity_id
_entity_poly.type
_entity_poly.pdbx_seq_one_letter_code
_entity_poly.pdbx_strand_id
1 'polypeptide(L)'
;MKCLTLHDLKTMVGSHEPCLSIYIPLAGAKDRDRETIENQLGSAVVQARTMFPYIASVFTHVDAGKLMSNLCIDKPGGNTSIQPWKCVAYFKSPSIEGYYPLAEINEDLCVVANSYHLKPLFGLIQVKPNYALIRLDDAAVTLHTGSIAGMYQSKIFERKADDTVWPSGEGISAVKRRLLSMERRRAEKNGGTRFYRQAASSIRRHLNLDDIPAILMGPAKIIKAFIAANRFKASFIRTINTDKVFVANELSYLHQLALESLAGHDVSRALKGVFEFTHLRRFGSAIDALGQVAKAAEEGIIKSLLIRRGVNIWSDTSPSSALMQFGQKEPPNATDDVLDDIGELVLATGGEVHLVNARDMPTQSPVAAVLAAS
;
A
#
# COMPACT_ATOMS: atom_id res chain seq x y z
N MET A 1 21.96 6.25 3.23
CA MET A 1 20.72 5.46 3.33
C MET A 1 19.89 5.72 2.08
N LYS A 2 19.49 4.67 1.35
CA LYS A 2 18.77 4.77 0.08
C LYS A 2 17.26 4.67 0.33
N CYS A 3 16.44 5.49 -0.34
CA CYS A 3 15.01 5.23 -0.42
C CYS A 3 14.80 4.04 -1.36
N LEU A 4 14.24 2.96 -0.84
CA LEU A 4 13.93 1.76 -1.61
C LEU A 4 12.71 1.98 -2.50
N THR A 5 12.69 1.29 -3.63
CA THR A 5 11.55 1.25 -4.55
C THR A 5 10.78 -0.06 -4.39
N LEU A 6 9.57 -0.13 -4.96
CA LEU A 6 8.83 -1.40 -5.00
C LEU A 6 9.58 -2.49 -5.77
N HIS A 7 10.42 -2.09 -6.74
CA HIS A 7 11.29 -3.02 -7.45
C HIS A 7 12.34 -3.63 -6.50
N ASP A 8 12.97 -2.80 -5.65
CA ASP A 8 13.92 -3.29 -4.64
C ASP A 8 13.23 -4.30 -3.69
N LEU A 9 12.01 -3.99 -3.21
CA LEU A 9 11.27 -4.93 -2.36
C LEU A 9 10.98 -6.28 -3.05
N LYS A 10 10.66 -6.26 -4.35
CA LYS A 10 10.45 -7.49 -5.12
C LYS A 10 11.71 -8.33 -5.26
N THR A 11 12.89 -7.71 -5.32
CA THR A 11 14.17 -8.43 -5.36
C THR A 11 14.60 -9.02 -4.02
N MET A 12 14.00 -8.55 -2.92
CA MET A 12 14.24 -9.07 -1.58
C MET A 12 13.50 -10.39 -1.31
N VAL A 13 12.40 -10.64 -2.03
CA VAL A 13 11.62 -11.88 -1.90
C VAL A 13 12.49 -13.11 -2.23
N GLY A 14 12.55 -14.05 -1.28
CA GLY A 14 13.37 -15.26 -1.39
C GLY A 14 14.87 -15.02 -1.21
N SER A 15 15.28 -13.86 -0.77
CA SER A 15 16.68 -13.58 -0.41
C SER A 15 16.96 -14.09 1.00
N HIS A 16 17.95 -14.96 1.14
CA HIS A 16 18.37 -15.54 2.42
C HIS A 16 19.74 -14.98 2.83
N GLU A 17 19.70 -13.90 3.58
CA GLU A 17 20.89 -13.28 4.19
C GLU A 17 20.53 -12.72 5.56
N PRO A 18 21.49 -12.72 6.53
CA PRO A 18 21.28 -12.11 7.83
C PRO A 18 20.85 -10.66 7.68
N CYS A 19 19.70 -10.32 8.18
CA CYS A 19 19.12 -9.00 8.01
C CYS A 19 18.39 -8.48 9.26
N LEU A 20 18.19 -7.18 9.24
CA LEU A 20 17.41 -6.43 10.19
C LEU A 20 16.24 -5.77 9.43
N SER A 21 15.03 -6.07 9.83
CA SER A 21 13.80 -5.50 9.31
C SER A 21 13.06 -4.76 10.42
N ILE A 22 12.90 -3.43 10.28
CA ILE A 22 12.24 -2.60 11.29
C ILE A 22 11.11 -1.81 10.65
N TYR A 23 9.94 -1.84 11.27
CA TYR A 23 8.78 -1.02 10.93
C TYR A 23 8.55 -0.01 12.06
N ILE A 24 8.64 1.28 11.74
CA ILE A 24 8.55 2.37 12.71
C ILE A 24 7.29 3.18 12.43
N PRO A 25 6.27 3.14 13.29
CA PRO A 25 5.10 4.00 13.17
C PRO A 25 5.48 5.47 13.33
N LEU A 26 5.01 6.32 12.42
CA LEU A 26 5.22 7.78 12.44
C LEU A 26 3.97 8.54 12.89
N ALA A 27 2.81 7.89 12.94
CA ALA A 27 1.56 8.46 13.43
C ALA A 27 1.68 8.69 14.95
N GLY A 28 1.57 9.93 15.38
CA GLY A 28 1.82 10.35 16.77
C GLY A 28 3.26 10.85 17.01
N ALA A 29 4.04 11.06 15.96
CA ALA A 29 5.44 11.50 16.03
C ALA A 29 5.66 12.87 16.74
N LYS A 30 4.59 13.57 17.16
CA LYS A 30 4.70 14.64 18.16
C LYS A 30 5.05 14.09 19.55
N ASP A 31 4.76 12.81 19.82
CA ASP A 31 4.93 12.15 21.11
C ASP A 31 6.02 11.05 21.10
N ARG A 32 6.48 10.61 19.93
CA ARG A 32 7.68 9.76 19.82
C ARG A 32 8.89 10.63 19.59
N ASP A 33 9.60 10.89 20.67
CA ASP A 33 10.86 11.60 20.64
C ASP A 33 11.85 10.87 19.72
N ARG A 34 12.65 11.65 19.01
CA ARG A 34 13.81 11.14 18.23
C ARG A 34 14.61 10.11 19.04
N GLU A 35 14.76 10.34 20.33
CA GLU A 35 15.42 9.45 21.29
C GLU A 35 14.79 8.06 21.35
N THR A 36 13.46 7.95 21.33
CA THR A 36 12.74 6.66 21.32
C THR A 36 13.08 5.85 20.06
N ILE A 37 13.10 6.50 18.89
CA ILE A 37 13.46 5.86 17.62
C ILE A 37 14.95 5.47 17.61
N GLU A 38 15.84 6.32 18.10
CA GLU A 38 17.26 6.02 18.23
C GLU A 38 17.51 4.82 19.16
N ASN A 39 16.80 4.74 20.27
CA ASN A 39 16.91 3.62 21.21
C ASN A 39 16.38 2.30 20.58
N GLN A 40 15.25 2.35 19.85
CA GLN A 40 14.72 1.19 19.14
C GLN A 40 15.68 0.69 18.07
N LEU A 41 16.20 1.58 17.23
CA LEU A 41 17.20 1.26 16.22
C LEU A 41 18.51 0.74 16.85
N GLY A 42 18.96 1.36 17.95
CA GLY A 42 20.16 0.94 18.68
C GLY A 42 20.01 -0.48 19.25
N SER A 43 18.88 -0.77 19.89
CA SER A 43 18.59 -2.09 20.46
C SER A 43 18.54 -3.17 19.36
N ALA A 44 17.92 -2.88 18.23
CA ALA A 44 17.86 -3.78 17.07
C ALA A 44 19.26 -4.08 16.49
N VAL A 45 20.12 -3.07 16.39
CA VAL A 45 21.50 -3.26 15.92
C VAL A 45 22.30 -4.13 16.91
N VAL A 46 22.14 -3.93 18.22
CA VAL A 46 22.78 -4.77 19.24
C VAL A 46 22.32 -6.22 19.12
N GLN A 47 21.02 -6.45 18.97
CA GLN A 47 20.45 -7.77 18.77
C GLN A 47 21.03 -8.43 17.52
N ALA A 48 21.06 -7.74 16.38
CA ALA A 48 21.60 -8.25 15.13
C ALA A 48 23.08 -8.65 15.25
N ARG A 49 23.89 -7.85 15.93
CA ARG A 49 25.31 -8.17 16.20
C ARG A 49 25.47 -9.39 17.08
N THR A 50 24.58 -9.57 18.04
CA THR A 50 24.62 -10.72 18.94
C THR A 50 24.23 -12.00 18.22
N MET A 51 23.21 -11.95 17.36
CA MET A 51 22.75 -13.09 16.57
C MET A 51 23.71 -13.46 15.44
N PHE A 52 24.34 -12.46 14.82
CA PHE A 52 25.24 -12.65 13.68
C PHE A 52 26.66 -12.10 13.96
N PRO A 53 27.41 -12.67 14.92
CA PRO A 53 28.73 -12.14 15.31
C PRO A 53 29.75 -12.17 14.17
N TYR A 54 29.63 -13.10 13.22
CA TYR A 54 30.54 -13.25 12.07
C TYR A 54 30.41 -12.14 11.02
N ILE A 55 29.28 -11.37 11.05
CA ILE A 55 29.06 -10.20 10.19
C ILE A 55 28.65 -8.95 11.00
N ALA A 56 29.00 -8.90 12.27
CA ALA A 56 28.64 -7.78 13.16
C ALA A 56 29.03 -6.40 12.62
N SER A 57 30.06 -6.31 11.77
CA SER A 57 30.49 -5.08 11.12
C SER A 57 29.45 -4.51 10.12
N VAL A 58 28.55 -5.32 9.60
CA VAL A 58 27.47 -4.88 8.71
C VAL A 58 26.42 -4.09 9.51
N PHE A 59 26.11 -4.55 10.71
CA PHE A 59 25.12 -3.91 11.59
C PHE A 59 25.77 -2.76 12.37
N THR A 60 26.03 -1.65 11.69
CA THR A 60 26.55 -0.42 12.29
C THR A 60 25.41 0.44 12.85
N HIS A 61 25.79 1.49 13.57
CA HIS A 61 24.82 2.48 14.08
C HIS A 61 23.96 3.05 12.93
N VAL A 62 22.64 3.11 13.15
CA VAL A 62 21.68 3.74 12.24
C VAL A 62 21.39 5.14 12.76
N ASP A 63 21.66 6.15 11.94
CA ASP A 63 21.37 7.54 12.27
C ASP A 63 19.86 7.84 12.06
N ALA A 64 19.11 7.85 13.16
CA ALA A 64 17.69 8.17 13.15
C ALA A 64 17.43 9.60 12.64
N GLY A 65 18.30 10.56 12.96
CA GLY A 65 18.17 11.93 12.45
C GLY A 65 18.26 11.99 10.93
N LYS A 66 19.16 11.21 10.33
CA LYS A 66 19.28 11.10 8.87
C LYS A 66 18.05 10.40 8.26
N LEU A 67 17.52 9.39 8.92
CA LEU A 67 16.28 8.73 8.48
C LEU A 67 15.11 9.72 8.51
N MET A 68 14.93 10.43 9.62
CA MET A 68 13.85 11.38 9.82
C MET A 68 13.94 12.58 8.87
N SER A 69 15.16 13.13 8.65
CA SER A 69 15.36 14.23 7.70
C SER A 69 15.06 13.83 6.25
N ASN A 70 15.40 12.61 5.86
CA ASN A 70 15.08 12.08 4.54
C ASN A 70 13.55 11.92 4.31
N LEU A 71 12.79 11.68 5.38
CA LEU A 71 11.33 11.63 5.35
C LEU A 71 10.66 13.03 5.41
N CYS A 72 11.46 14.11 5.45
CA CYS A 72 10.99 15.49 5.66
C CYS A 72 10.21 15.71 6.98
N ILE A 73 10.53 14.93 8.01
CA ILE A 73 9.87 15.00 9.32
C ILE A 73 10.40 16.18 10.13
N ASP A 74 11.68 16.57 9.94
CA ASP A 74 12.34 17.67 10.64
C ASP A 74 12.43 18.94 9.75
N LYS A 75 11.35 19.70 9.59
CA LYS A 75 11.46 21.10 9.21
C LYS A 75 11.08 21.98 10.40
N PRO A 76 12.04 22.56 11.14
CA PRO A 76 11.77 23.62 12.08
C PRO A 76 11.40 24.87 11.30
N GLY A 77 10.16 25.30 11.37
CA GLY A 77 9.72 26.54 10.74
C GLY A 77 8.31 26.50 10.18
N GLY A 78 7.33 26.56 11.05
CA GLY A 78 6.16 27.41 10.92
C GLY A 78 5.14 27.18 9.82
N ASN A 79 5.10 26.06 9.11
CA ASN A 79 3.91 25.56 8.43
C ASN A 79 3.85 24.06 8.66
N THR A 80 2.83 23.62 9.37
CA THR A 80 2.50 22.22 9.60
C THR A 80 2.29 21.54 8.26
N SER A 81 3.38 21.18 7.58
CA SER A 81 3.31 20.20 6.51
C SER A 81 2.86 18.90 7.19
N ILE A 82 1.63 18.54 6.95
CA ILE A 82 1.04 17.28 7.36
C ILE A 82 2.04 16.20 6.94
N GLN A 83 2.59 15.50 7.92
CA GLN A 83 3.47 14.37 7.62
C GLN A 83 2.63 13.34 6.87
N PRO A 84 2.96 13.05 5.60
CA PRO A 84 2.12 12.19 4.79
C PRO A 84 2.26 10.71 5.18
N TRP A 85 3.40 10.35 5.80
CA TRP A 85 3.77 8.98 6.07
C TRP A 85 3.23 8.51 7.42
N LYS A 86 2.67 7.29 7.48
CA LYS A 86 2.22 6.66 8.72
C LYS A 86 3.26 5.77 9.35
N CYS A 87 4.13 5.18 8.53
CA CYS A 87 5.16 4.27 8.97
C CYS A 87 6.36 4.34 8.03
N VAL A 88 7.50 3.87 8.47
CA VAL A 88 8.65 3.60 7.63
C VAL A 88 9.14 2.18 7.87
N ALA A 89 9.37 1.43 6.80
CA ALA A 89 10.10 0.17 6.86
C ALA A 89 11.59 0.46 6.60
N TYR A 90 12.46 -0.04 7.46
CA TYR A 90 13.90 0.05 7.31
C TYR A 90 14.50 -1.35 7.25
N PHE A 91 15.35 -1.57 6.26
CA PHE A 91 16.01 -2.86 6.02
C PHE A 91 17.52 -2.68 5.98
N LYS A 92 18.22 -3.61 6.63
CA LYS A 92 19.69 -3.64 6.62
C LYS A 92 20.19 -5.07 6.58
N SER A 93 21.11 -5.33 5.64
CA SER A 93 21.79 -6.59 5.41
C SER A 93 23.17 -6.34 4.82
N PRO A 94 23.98 -7.36 4.51
CA PRO A 94 25.23 -7.19 3.76
C PRO A 94 25.05 -6.55 2.39
N SER A 95 23.93 -6.82 1.70
CA SER A 95 23.67 -6.36 0.33
C SER A 95 22.84 -5.07 0.25
N ILE A 96 22.00 -4.81 1.23
CA ILE A 96 21.02 -3.71 1.21
C ILE A 96 21.06 -2.90 2.50
N GLU A 97 21.08 -1.57 2.36
CA GLU A 97 20.73 -0.65 3.43
C GLU A 97 19.80 0.43 2.87
N GLY A 98 18.55 0.41 3.33
CA GLY A 98 17.56 1.37 2.83
C GLY A 98 16.28 1.43 3.63
N TYR A 99 15.42 2.38 3.26
CA TYR A 99 14.12 2.59 3.89
C TYR A 99 13.02 2.70 2.83
N TYR A 100 11.80 2.31 3.22
CA TYR A 100 10.61 2.39 2.38
C TYR A 100 9.49 3.09 3.16
N PRO A 101 9.07 4.31 2.76
CA PRO A 101 8.02 5.05 3.46
C PRO A 101 6.64 4.48 3.13
N LEU A 102 5.76 4.43 4.14
CA LEU A 102 4.42 3.85 4.05
C LEU A 102 3.35 4.90 4.39
N ALA A 103 2.35 5.06 3.52
CA ALA A 103 1.30 6.06 3.65
C ALA A 103 0.09 5.57 4.44
N GLU A 104 -0.28 4.30 4.32
CA GLU A 104 -1.47 3.71 4.95
C GLU A 104 -1.16 2.53 5.88
N ILE A 105 -0.10 1.78 5.60
CA ILE A 105 0.35 0.67 6.44
C ILE A 105 0.96 1.26 7.72
N ASN A 106 0.55 0.73 8.86
CA ASN A 106 1.05 1.15 10.17
C ASN A 106 1.39 -0.10 10.97
N GLU A 107 2.67 -0.41 11.04
CA GLU A 107 3.22 -1.56 11.76
C GLU A 107 4.27 -1.07 12.77
N ASP A 108 4.40 -1.77 13.90
CA ASP A 108 5.43 -1.55 14.91
C ASP A 108 6.10 -2.89 15.18
N LEU A 109 7.21 -3.15 14.48
CA LEU A 109 7.83 -4.45 14.46
C LEU A 109 9.34 -4.31 14.25
N CYS A 110 10.12 -5.12 14.96
CA CYS A 110 11.54 -5.26 14.77
C CYS A 110 11.89 -6.75 14.68
N VAL A 111 12.47 -7.18 13.57
CA VAL A 111 12.85 -8.57 13.32
C VAL A 111 14.30 -8.64 12.90
N VAL A 112 15.04 -9.54 13.54
CA VAL A 112 16.42 -9.90 13.18
C VAL A 112 16.39 -11.37 12.76
N ALA A 113 16.66 -11.64 11.48
CA ALA A 113 16.44 -12.96 10.88
C ALA A 113 17.46 -13.28 9.78
N ASN A 114 17.36 -14.47 9.20
CA ASN A 114 18.13 -14.87 8.02
C ASN A 114 17.43 -14.53 6.70
N SER A 115 16.29 -13.85 6.76
CA SER A 115 15.53 -13.34 5.63
C SER A 115 14.93 -11.99 5.98
N TYR A 116 14.48 -11.23 4.98
CA TYR A 116 13.77 -9.98 5.22
C TYR A 116 12.34 -10.27 5.69
N HIS A 117 11.86 -9.57 6.69
CA HIS A 117 10.46 -9.69 7.10
C HIS A 117 9.57 -8.82 6.21
N LEU A 118 8.99 -9.41 5.17
CA LEU A 118 8.22 -8.73 4.13
C LEU A 118 6.70 -8.91 4.26
N LYS A 119 6.22 -9.70 5.22
CA LYS A 119 4.79 -9.99 5.39
C LYS A 119 3.89 -8.75 5.37
N PRO A 120 4.19 -7.63 6.06
CA PRO A 120 3.36 -6.43 5.98
C PRO A 120 3.25 -5.83 4.57
N LEU A 121 4.20 -6.15 3.69
CA LEU A 121 4.34 -5.60 2.35
C LEU A 121 3.87 -6.56 1.24
N PHE A 122 3.41 -7.78 1.56
CA PHE A 122 3.02 -8.77 0.54
C PHE A 122 1.98 -8.22 -0.44
N GLY A 123 1.00 -7.45 0.04
CA GLY A 123 0.03 -6.81 -0.83
C GLY A 123 0.67 -5.82 -1.82
N LEU A 124 1.67 -5.04 -1.37
CA LEU A 124 2.42 -4.11 -2.22
C LEU A 124 3.26 -4.83 -3.28
N ILE A 125 3.95 -5.89 -2.87
CA ILE A 125 4.83 -6.69 -3.75
C ILE A 125 4.04 -7.25 -4.93
N GLN A 126 2.77 -7.58 -4.76
CA GLN A 126 1.88 -8.15 -5.78
C GLN A 126 1.18 -7.10 -6.66
N VAL A 127 1.35 -5.80 -6.41
CA VAL A 127 0.72 -4.75 -7.22
C VAL A 127 1.17 -4.87 -8.68
N LYS A 128 0.21 -4.72 -9.60
CA LYS A 128 0.48 -4.72 -11.04
C LYS A 128 1.48 -3.61 -11.41
N PRO A 129 2.32 -3.83 -12.43
CA PRO A 129 3.42 -2.91 -12.73
C PRO A 129 2.97 -1.51 -13.16
N ASN A 130 1.79 -1.36 -13.77
CA ASN A 130 1.28 -0.08 -14.25
C ASN A 130 -0.10 0.22 -13.68
N TYR A 131 -0.37 1.49 -13.41
CA TYR A 131 -1.65 1.98 -12.90
C TYR A 131 -1.90 3.43 -13.30
N ALA A 132 -3.14 3.89 -13.13
CA ALA A 132 -3.53 5.28 -13.32
C ALA A 132 -4.13 5.85 -12.02
N LEU A 133 -3.76 7.09 -11.67
CA LEU A 133 -4.39 7.87 -10.61
C LEU A 133 -5.05 9.11 -11.24
N ILE A 134 -6.35 9.24 -11.09
CA ILE A 134 -7.14 10.37 -11.58
C ILE A 134 -7.51 11.22 -10.36
N ARG A 135 -6.83 12.36 -10.21
CA ARG A 135 -7.11 13.33 -9.16
C ARG A 135 -8.18 14.29 -9.63
N LEU A 136 -9.18 14.48 -8.80
CA LEU A 136 -10.38 15.27 -9.08
C LEU A 136 -10.48 16.42 -8.10
N ASP A 137 -10.64 17.65 -8.60
CA ASP A 137 -11.06 18.81 -7.83
C ASP A 137 -12.13 19.63 -8.60
N ASP A 138 -12.60 20.72 -8.00
CA ASP A 138 -13.64 21.56 -8.61
C ASP A 138 -13.14 22.28 -9.88
N ALA A 139 -11.85 22.56 -9.97
CA ALA A 139 -11.23 23.35 -11.02
C ALA A 139 -10.54 22.50 -12.09
N ALA A 140 -10.05 21.31 -11.72
CA ALA A 140 -9.24 20.49 -12.60
C ALA A 140 -9.45 18.98 -12.41
N VAL A 141 -9.12 18.25 -13.46
CA VAL A 141 -8.93 16.79 -13.41
C VAL A 141 -7.50 16.52 -13.83
N THR A 142 -6.71 15.91 -12.95
CA THR A 142 -5.31 15.59 -13.23
C THR A 142 -5.14 14.09 -13.38
N LEU A 143 -4.58 13.68 -14.51
CA LEU A 143 -4.21 12.30 -14.77
C LEU A 143 -2.74 12.09 -14.43
N HIS A 144 -2.48 11.15 -13.54
CA HIS A 144 -1.15 10.62 -13.27
C HIS A 144 -1.07 9.19 -13.78
N THR A 145 0.03 8.84 -14.40
CA THR A 145 0.36 7.45 -14.72
C THR A 145 1.54 7.02 -13.88
N GLY A 146 1.47 5.83 -13.35
CA GLY A 146 2.47 5.28 -12.46
C GLY A 146 2.89 3.88 -12.87
N SER A 147 4.10 3.54 -12.47
CA SER A 147 4.65 2.18 -12.51
C SER A 147 5.20 1.82 -11.14
N ILE A 148 5.72 0.61 -10.99
CA ILE A 148 6.41 0.21 -9.74
C ILE A 148 7.66 1.06 -9.46
N ALA A 149 8.23 1.73 -10.45
CA ALA A 149 9.43 2.56 -10.33
C ALA A 149 9.14 4.02 -9.99
N GLY A 150 7.90 4.48 -10.18
CA GLY A 150 7.52 5.86 -9.88
C GLY A 150 6.24 6.31 -10.57
N MET A 151 5.84 7.53 -10.28
CA MET A 151 4.66 8.19 -10.87
C MET A 151 5.05 9.50 -11.53
N TYR A 152 4.39 9.83 -12.61
CA TYR A 152 4.51 11.13 -13.28
C TYR A 152 3.13 11.68 -13.65
N GLN A 153 3.03 13.00 -13.71
CA GLN A 153 1.82 13.66 -14.16
C GLN A 153 1.76 13.60 -15.67
N SER A 154 0.72 12.96 -16.22
CA SER A 154 0.56 12.80 -17.67
C SER A 154 -0.21 13.95 -18.29
N LYS A 155 -1.28 14.43 -17.64
CA LYS A 155 -2.15 15.46 -18.22
C LYS A 155 -2.99 16.16 -17.17
N ILE A 156 -3.21 17.48 -17.40
CA ILE A 156 -4.16 18.29 -16.63
C ILE A 156 -5.31 18.69 -17.55
N PHE A 157 -6.53 18.58 -17.07
CA PHE A 157 -7.74 19.11 -17.71
C PHE A 157 -8.29 20.19 -16.79
N GLU A 158 -8.20 21.45 -17.21
CA GLU A 158 -8.72 22.58 -16.45
C GLU A 158 -10.16 22.86 -16.85
N ARG A 159 -10.96 23.22 -15.85
CA ARG A 159 -12.30 23.72 -16.07
C ARG A 159 -12.18 25.19 -16.52
N LYS A 160 -12.51 25.45 -17.78
CA LYS A 160 -12.64 26.83 -18.25
C LYS A 160 -13.77 27.49 -17.49
N ALA A 161 -13.52 28.70 -16.97
CA ALA A 161 -14.60 29.55 -16.47
C ALA A 161 -15.57 29.74 -17.66
N ASP A 162 -16.82 29.35 -17.47
CA ASP A 162 -17.84 29.69 -18.47
C ASP A 162 -17.81 31.21 -18.61
N ASP A 163 -17.64 31.71 -19.83
CA ASP A 163 -17.68 33.14 -20.21
C ASP A 163 -19.09 33.75 -20.03
N THR A 164 -19.93 33.16 -19.21
CA THR A 164 -21.24 33.68 -18.84
C THR A 164 -21.07 34.84 -17.85
N VAL A 165 -20.82 36.03 -18.42
CA VAL A 165 -20.97 37.29 -17.67
C VAL A 165 -22.44 37.44 -17.28
N TRP A 166 -22.74 37.13 -16.00
CA TRP A 166 -24.07 37.36 -15.48
C TRP A 166 -24.24 38.86 -15.18
N PRO A 167 -25.29 39.52 -15.66
CA PRO A 167 -25.48 40.93 -15.44
C PRO A 167 -25.57 41.23 -13.94
N SER A 168 -24.57 41.91 -13.42
CA SER A 168 -24.59 42.55 -12.12
C SER A 168 -25.15 43.99 -12.33
N GLY A 169 -26.45 44.17 -12.11
CA GLY A 169 -27.07 45.47 -12.33
C GLY A 169 -28.05 45.83 -11.21
N GLU A 170 -27.92 47.06 -10.71
CA GLU A 170 -28.95 47.73 -9.91
C GLU A 170 -30.21 47.85 -10.78
N GLY A 171 -31.38 47.37 -10.26
CA GLY A 171 -32.68 47.46 -10.95
C GLY A 171 -33.37 46.16 -11.33
N ILE A 172 -32.77 45.00 -11.05
CA ILE A 172 -33.39 43.72 -11.34
C ILE A 172 -34.42 43.35 -10.29
N SER A 173 -35.70 43.11 -10.69
CA SER A 173 -36.76 42.71 -9.78
C SER A 173 -36.41 41.44 -9.00
N ALA A 174 -36.94 41.26 -7.77
CA ALA A 174 -36.67 40.11 -6.91
C ALA A 174 -36.98 38.77 -7.62
N VAL A 175 -38.01 38.73 -8.46
CA VAL A 175 -38.40 37.54 -9.26
C VAL A 175 -37.33 37.21 -10.31
N LYS A 176 -36.84 38.23 -11.03
CA LYS A 176 -35.81 38.06 -12.06
C LYS A 176 -34.46 37.65 -11.44
N ARG A 177 -34.15 38.18 -10.24
CA ARG A 177 -32.95 37.80 -9.47
C ARG A 177 -33.02 36.32 -9.01
N ARG A 178 -34.21 35.84 -8.60
CA ARG A 178 -34.46 34.46 -8.21
C ARG A 178 -34.37 33.51 -9.38
N LEU A 179 -34.93 33.87 -10.54
CA LEU A 179 -34.81 33.11 -11.79
C LEU A 179 -33.34 33.01 -12.26
N LEU A 180 -32.62 34.12 -12.30
CA LEU A 180 -31.19 34.14 -12.64
C LEU A 180 -30.35 33.30 -11.68
N SER A 181 -30.67 33.31 -10.38
CA SER A 181 -29.96 32.46 -9.42
C SER A 181 -30.25 30.96 -9.62
N MET A 182 -31.46 30.61 -10.03
CA MET A 182 -31.82 29.22 -10.38
C MET A 182 -31.14 28.77 -11.68
N GLU A 183 -31.12 29.63 -12.69
CA GLU A 183 -30.41 29.38 -13.95
C GLU A 183 -28.90 29.26 -13.77
N ARG A 184 -28.30 30.12 -12.94
CA ARG A 184 -26.90 30.03 -12.56
C ARG A 184 -26.59 28.71 -11.87
N ARG A 185 -27.40 28.28 -10.89
CA ARG A 185 -27.22 26.96 -10.22
C ARG A 185 -27.36 25.79 -11.18
N ARG A 186 -28.28 25.89 -12.18
CA ARG A 186 -28.42 24.87 -13.23
C ARG A 186 -27.23 24.85 -14.16
N ALA A 187 -26.73 26.04 -14.58
CA ALA A 187 -25.55 26.16 -15.43
C ALA A 187 -24.29 25.65 -14.72
N GLU A 188 -24.09 26.00 -13.44
CA GLU A 188 -23.00 25.50 -12.60
C GLU A 188 -23.04 23.97 -12.48
N LYS A 189 -24.24 23.40 -12.23
CA LYS A 189 -24.44 21.95 -12.12
C LYS A 189 -24.19 21.25 -13.48
N ASN A 190 -24.71 21.80 -14.56
CA ASN A 190 -24.57 21.23 -15.90
C ASN A 190 -23.15 21.43 -16.45
N GLY A 191 -22.50 22.56 -16.14
CA GLY A 191 -21.11 22.83 -16.52
C GLY A 191 -20.14 21.83 -15.88
N GLY A 192 -20.31 21.54 -14.59
CA GLY A 192 -19.52 20.50 -13.91
C GLY A 192 -19.69 19.13 -14.56
N THR A 193 -20.91 18.71 -14.84
CA THR A 193 -21.19 17.42 -15.48
C THR A 193 -20.61 17.34 -16.89
N ARG A 194 -20.70 18.43 -17.67
CA ARG A 194 -20.12 18.51 -19.02
C ARG A 194 -18.60 18.43 -18.97
N PHE A 195 -17.97 19.18 -18.07
CA PHE A 195 -16.52 19.17 -17.86
C PHE A 195 -16.00 17.76 -17.49
N TYR A 196 -16.59 17.11 -16.49
CA TYR A 196 -16.18 15.76 -16.10
C TYR A 196 -16.37 14.73 -17.21
N ARG A 197 -17.42 14.88 -18.03
CA ARG A 197 -17.65 14.01 -19.21
C ARG A 197 -16.57 14.22 -20.29
N GLN A 198 -16.17 15.46 -20.54
CA GLN A 198 -15.11 15.76 -21.50
C GLN A 198 -13.75 15.27 -21.00
N ALA A 199 -13.43 15.49 -19.72
CA ALA A 199 -12.21 14.98 -19.09
C ALA A 199 -12.15 13.45 -19.16
N ALA A 200 -13.23 12.76 -18.77
CA ALA A 200 -13.31 11.30 -18.84
C ALA A 200 -13.13 10.76 -20.26
N SER A 201 -13.77 11.40 -21.27
CA SER A 201 -13.59 11.02 -22.67
C SER A 201 -12.17 11.22 -23.18
N SER A 202 -11.50 12.28 -22.72
CA SER A 202 -10.11 12.55 -23.08
C SER A 202 -9.14 11.58 -22.40
N ILE A 203 -9.38 11.23 -21.13
CA ILE A 203 -8.59 10.23 -20.42
C ILE A 203 -8.69 8.88 -21.14
N ARG A 204 -9.90 8.45 -21.51
CA ARG A 204 -10.11 7.19 -22.24
C ARG A 204 -9.35 7.12 -23.58
N ARG A 205 -9.24 8.25 -24.29
CA ARG A 205 -8.45 8.30 -25.54
C ARG A 205 -6.94 8.20 -25.32
N HIS A 206 -6.47 8.56 -24.13
CA HIS A 206 -5.05 8.53 -23.78
C HIS A 206 -4.60 7.23 -23.16
N LEU A 207 -5.51 6.56 -22.43
CA LEU A 207 -5.23 5.34 -21.69
C LEU A 207 -6.32 4.32 -21.97
N ASN A 208 -5.90 3.11 -22.32
CA ASN A 208 -6.80 1.96 -22.28
C ASN A 208 -6.99 1.55 -20.81
N LEU A 209 -7.97 2.20 -20.14
CA LEU A 209 -8.28 1.94 -18.73
C LEU A 209 -8.86 0.54 -18.50
N ASP A 210 -9.18 -0.22 -19.54
CA ASP A 210 -9.66 -1.59 -19.42
C ASP A 210 -8.51 -2.54 -19.05
N ASP A 211 -7.26 -2.16 -19.35
CA ASP A 211 -6.08 -3.01 -19.15
C ASP A 211 -5.26 -2.65 -17.90
N ILE A 212 -5.43 -1.43 -17.35
CA ILE A 212 -4.67 -0.98 -16.19
C ILE A 212 -5.59 -0.58 -15.03
N PRO A 213 -5.20 -0.89 -13.78
CA PRO A 213 -5.96 -0.48 -12.61
C PRO A 213 -6.01 1.05 -12.49
N ALA A 214 -7.20 1.59 -12.25
CA ALA A 214 -7.41 3.03 -12.11
C ALA A 214 -7.98 3.39 -10.73
N ILE A 215 -7.44 4.45 -10.16
CA ILE A 215 -7.82 4.99 -8.85
C ILE A 215 -8.41 6.38 -9.05
N LEU A 216 -9.53 6.67 -8.40
CA LEU A 216 -10.09 8.03 -8.30
C LEU A 216 -9.73 8.64 -6.94
N MET A 217 -9.23 9.86 -6.94
CA MET A 217 -8.84 10.58 -5.73
C MET A 217 -9.43 11.99 -5.73
N GLY A 218 -10.04 12.40 -4.61
CA GLY A 218 -10.59 13.73 -4.43
C GLY A 218 -11.75 13.77 -3.44
N PRO A 219 -12.46 14.92 -3.31
CA PRO A 219 -13.64 15.03 -2.48
C PRO A 219 -14.75 14.05 -2.89
N ALA A 220 -15.38 13.39 -1.93
CA ALA A 220 -16.39 12.35 -2.17
C ALA A 220 -17.53 12.82 -3.08
N LYS A 221 -17.93 14.09 -2.97
CA LYS A 221 -18.97 14.72 -3.81
C LYS A 221 -18.54 14.81 -5.27
N ILE A 222 -17.28 15.17 -5.52
CA ILE A 222 -16.73 15.31 -6.86
C ILE A 222 -16.52 13.94 -7.50
N ILE A 223 -16.00 12.97 -6.75
CA ILE A 223 -15.88 11.58 -7.21
C ILE A 223 -17.23 11.04 -7.68
N LYS A 224 -18.28 11.21 -6.87
CA LYS A 224 -19.66 10.80 -7.25
C LYS A 224 -20.14 11.50 -8.53
N ALA A 225 -19.89 12.81 -8.67
CA ALA A 225 -20.26 13.57 -9.86
C ALA A 225 -19.48 13.10 -11.11
N PHE A 226 -18.19 12.81 -10.97
CA PHE A 226 -17.35 12.30 -12.05
C PHE A 226 -17.82 10.91 -12.50
N ILE A 227 -18.08 10.00 -11.56
CA ILE A 227 -18.61 8.65 -11.87
C ILE A 227 -19.96 8.75 -12.58
N ALA A 228 -20.87 9.60 -12.09
CA ALA A 228 -22.20 9.79 -12.72
C ALA A 228 -22.12 10.42 -14.12
N ALA A 229 -21.15 11.27 -14.37
CA ALA A 229 -20.90 11.87 -15.69
C ALA A 229 -20.20 10.92 -16.66
N ASN A 230 -19.57 9.89 -16.15
CA ASN A 230 -18.75 8.95 -16.90
C ASN A 230 -19.64 7.89 -17.59
N ARG A 231 -19.61 7.83 -18.91
CA ARG A 231 -20.40 6.89 -19.73
C ARG A 231 -19.65 5.59 -20.04
N PHE A 232 -18.35 5.52 -19.79
CA PHE A 232 -17.63 4.27 -19.97
C PHE A 232 -17.57 3.50 -18.65
N LYS A 233 -17.78 2.21 -18.74
CA LYS A 233 -17.73 1.28 -17.60
C LYS A 233 -16.27 0.96 -17.20
N ALA A 234 -15.44 1.99 -17.02
CA ALA A 234 -14.16 1.76 -16.39
C ALA A 234 -14.45 1.35 -14.95
N SER A 235 -14.13 0.14 -14.60
CA SER A 235 -14.14 -0.31 -13.23
C SER A 235 -12.99 0.36 -12.50
N PHE A 236 -13.26 1.50 -11.86
CA PHE A 236 -12.30 2.08 -10.94
C PHE A 236 -12.12 1.13 -9.78
N ILE A 237 -10.91 0.64 -9.64
CA ILE A 237 -10.59 -0.37 -8.63
C ILE A 237 -10.74 0.21 -7.22
N ARG A 238 -10.42 1.51 -7.05
CA ARG A 238 -10.46 2.18 -5.76
C ARG A 238 -10.84 3.65 -5.85
N THR A 239 -11.42 4.16 -4.76
CA THR A 239 -11.63 5.59 -4.56
C THR A 239 -10.95 6.03 -3.27
N ILE A 240 -10.20 7.13 -3.32
CA ILE A 240 -9.55 7.77 -2.18
C ILE A 240 -10.27 9.08 -1.91
N ASN A 241 -11.05 9.12 -0.82
CA ASN A 241 -11.77 10.33 -0.43
C ASN A 241 -10.81 11.25 0.34
N THR A 242 -10.58 12.44 -0.19
CA THR A 242 -9.74 13.44 0.47
C THR A 242 -10.19 14.85 0.07
N ASP A 243 -10.28 15.72 1.06
CA ASP A 243 -10.52 17.16 0.85
C ASP A 243 -9.19 17.95 0.86
N LYS A 244 -8.04 17.25 0.99
CA LYS A 244 -6.72 17.88 1.00
C LYS A 244 -6.35 18.35 -0.40
N VAL A 245 -5.90 19.59 -0.50
CA VAL A 245 -5.24 20.11 -1.70
C VAL A 245 -3.79 19.66 -1.66
N PHE A 246 -3.41 18.81 -2.60
CA PHE A 246 -2.02 18.36 -2.74
C PHE A 246 -1.24 19.34 -3.60
N VAL A 247 -0.09 19.77 -3.10
CA VAL A 247 0.84 20.64 -3.85
C VAL A 247 1.68 19.79 -4.80
N ALA A 248 2.13 20.36 -5.90
CA ALA A 248 2.83 19.66 -6.99
C ALA A 248 4.08 18.84 -6.58
N ASN A 249 4.66 19.12 -5.41
CA ASN A 249 5.87 18.43 -4.91
C ASN A 249 5.60 17.11 -4.16
N GLU A 250 4.38 16.58 -4.23
CA GLU A 250 3.96 15.38 -3.47
C GLU A 250 3.82 14.12 -4.34
N LEU A 251 4.44 14.08 -5.52
CA LEU A 251 4.32 12.93 -6.42
C LEU A 251 4.74 11.60 -5.77
N SER A 252 5.79 11.63 -4.94
CA SER A 252 6.25 10.42 -4.22
C SER A 252 5.20 9.92 -3.23
N TYR A 253 4.54 10.84 -2.52
CA TYR A 253 3.45 10.47 -1.61
C TYR A 253 2.22 9.96 -2.36
N LEU A 254 1.81 10.62 -3.44
CA LEU A 254 0.71 10.17 -4.28
C LEU A 254 0.98 8.80 -4.89
N HIS A 255 2.23 8.56 -5.29
CA HIS A 255 2.68 7.27 -5.79
C HIS A 255 2.50 6.17 -4.73
N GLN A 256 3.03 6.39 -3.53
CA GLN A 256 2.94 5.44 -2.44
C GLN A 256 1.49 5.19 -2.03
N LEU A 257 0.69 6.24 -1.88
CA LEU A 257 -0.73 6.15 -1.57
C LEU A 257 -1.51 5.34 -2.62
N ALA A 258 -1.17 5.52 -3.91
CA ALA A 258 -1.77 4.75 -4.99
C ALA A 258 -1.38 3.27 -4.91
N LEU A 259 -0.11 2.94 -4.70
CA LEU A 259 0.37 1.57 -4.55
C LEU A 259 -0.30 0.86 -3.37
N GLU A 260 -0.35 1.50 -2.21
CA GLU A 260 -0.99 0.92 -1.02
C GLU A 260 -2.51 0.80 -1.17
N SER A 261 -3.14 1.74 -1.88
CA SER A 261 -4.56 1.63 -2.22
C SER A 261 -4.84 0.43 -3.13
N LEU A 262 -3.95 0.15 -4.08
CA LEU A 262 -4.04 -1.01 -4.95
C LEU A 262 -3.78 -2.31 -4.17
N ALA A 263 -2.80 -2.31 -3.28
CA ALA A 263 -2.52 -3.41 -2.36
C ALA A 263 -3.72 -3.68 -1.43
N GLY A 264 -4.32 -2.62 -0.87
CA GLY A 264 -5.52 -2.72 -0.03
C GLY A 264 -6.79 -3.15 -0.78
N HIS A 265 -6.80 -3.09 -2.11
CA HIS A 265 -7.89 -3.65 -2.93
C HIS A 265 -7.90 -5.18 -2.90
N ASP A 266 -6.87 -5.77 -2.36
CA ASP A 266 -6.72 -7.21 -2.18
C ASP A 266 -7.79 -7.82 -1.23
N VAL A 267 -8.56 -7.01 -0.51
CA VAL A 267 -9.71 -7.51 0.28
C VAL A 267 -10.71 -8.27 -0.59
N SER A 268 -11.01 -7.80 -1.80
CA SER A 268 -11.91 -8.53 -2.71
C SER A 268 -11.25 -9.79 -3.28
N ARG A 269 -9.95 -9.78 -3.51
CA ARG A 269 -9.16 -10.95 -3.89
C ARG A 269 -9.03 -11.92 -2.72
N ALA A 270 -8.74 -11.44 -1.52
CA ALA A 270 -8.71 -12.25 -0.31
C ALA A 270 -10.06 -12.94 -0.08
N LEU A 271 -11.19 -12.23 -0.19
CA LEU A 271 -12.54 -12.83 -0.09
C LEU A 271 -12.80 -13.85 -1.20
N LYS A 272 -12.33 -13.60 -2.42
CA LYS A 272 -12.38 -14.59 -3.49
C LYS A 272 -11.56 -15.84 -3.14
N GLY A 273 -10.35 -15.66 -2.60
CA GLY A 273 -9.50 -16.74 -2.09
C GLY A 273 -10.18 -17.54 -0.96
N VAL A 274 -10.84 -16.86 -0.02
CA VAL A 274 -11.64 -17.49 1.05
C VAL A 274 -12.78 -18.34 0.47
N PHE A 275 -13.50 -17.80 -0.50
CA PHE A 275 -14.58 -18.53 -1.16
C PHE A 275 -14.04 -19.74 -1.93
N GLU A 276 -12.97 -19.57 -2.69
CA GLU A 276 -12.31 -20.63 -3.45
C GLU A 276 -11.80 -21.75 -2.51
N PHE A 277 -11.14 -21.37 -1.40
CA PHE A 277 -10.71 -22.31 -0.37
C PHE A 277 -11.88 -23.13 0.17
N THR A 278 -12.97 -22.46 0.58
CA THR A 278 -14.13 -23.11 1.16
C THR A 278 -14.78 -24.11 0.19
N HIS A 279 -14.79 -23.75 -1.10
CA HIS A 279 -15.31 -24.62 -2.15
C HIS A 279 -14.42 -25.82 -2.42
N LEU A 280 -13.10 -25.60 -2.56
CA LEU A 280 -12.12 -26.61 -2.96
C LEU A 280 -11.70 -27.55 -1.84
N ARG A 281 -11.90 -27.16 -0.56
CA ARG A 281 -11.60 -28.00 0.60
C ARG A 281 -12.31 -29.36 0.52
N ARG A 282 -13.54 -29.37 -0.01
CA ARG A 282 -14.36 -30.59 -0.17
C ARG A 282 -13.74 -31.59 -1.16
N PHE A 283 -12.89 -31.13 -2.05
CA PHE A 283 -12.24 -31.92 -3.11
C PHE A 283 -10.78 -32.25 -2.79
N GLY A 284 -10.28 -31.91 -1.60
CA GLY A 284 -8.89 -32.10 -1.22
C GLY A 284 -7.89 -31.17 -1.89
N SER A 285 -8.36 -30.17 -2.65
CA SER A 285 -7.51 -29.18 -3.35
C SER A 285 -7.27 -27.93 -2.50
N ALA A 286 -7.56 -27.96 -1.20
CA ALA A 286 -7.27 -26.88 -0.26
C ALA A 286 -6.91 -27.46 1.10
N ILE A 287 -5.88 -26.87 1.74
CA ILE A 287 -5.26 -27.32 2.98
C ILE A 287 -5.10 -26.17 3.97
N ASP A 288 -5.12 -26.48 5.28
CA ASP A 288 -4.99 -25.47 6.35
C ASP A 288 -4.08 -25.92 7.52
N ALA A 289 -3.56 -27.13 7.49
CA ALA A 289 -2.56 -27.55 8.46
C ALA A 289 -1.20 -26.91 8.11
N LEU A 290 -0.63 -26.13 9.05
CA LEU A 290 0.58 -25.33 8.81
C LEU A 290 1.72 -26.13 8.19
N GLY A 291 2.02 -27.34 8.70
CA GLY A 291 3.08 -28.19 8.14
C GLY A 291 2.79 -28.68 6.72
N GLN A 292 1.51 -28.91 6.37
CA GLN A 292 1.14 -29.28 4.99
C GLN A 292 1.26 -28.07 4.05
N VAL A 293 0.87 -26.88 4.55
CA VAL A 293 0.99 -25.62 3.79
C VAL A 293 2.46 -25.30 3.54
N ALA A 294 3.32 -25.42 4.55
CA ALA A 294 4.77 -25.20 4.41
C ALA A 294 5.37 -26.12 3.34
N LYS A 295 5.08 -27.42 3.42
CA LYS A 295 5.54 -28.39 2.41
C LYS A 295 5.03 -28.06 1.01
N ALA A 296 3.76 -27.72 0.85
CA ALA A 296 3.18 -27.35 -0.43
C ALA A 296 3.78 -26.04 -0.99
N ALA A 297 4.20 -25.11 -0.12
CA ALA A 297 4.90 -23.89 -0.51
C ALA A 297 6.30 -24.21 -1.08
N GLU A 298 7.05 -25.10 -0.42
CA GLU A 298 8.35 -25.56 -0.92
C GLU A 298 8.25 -26.31 -2.26
N GLU A 299 7.20 -27.11 -2.42
CA GLU A 299 6.90 -27.79 -3.67
C GLU A 299 6.41 -26.84 -4.78
N GLY A 300 6.13 -25.57 -4.46
CA GLY A 300 5.66 -24.53 -5.39
C GLY A 300 4.27 -24.79 -5.96
N ILE A 301 3.44 -25.58 -5.27
CA ILE A 301 2.10 -25.99 -5.74
C ILE A 301 0.96 -25.15 -5.16
N ILE A 302 1.27 -24.09 -4.41
CA ILE A 302 0.23 -23.18 -3.87
C ILE A 302 -0.14 -22.13 -4.91
N LYS A 303 -1.41 -22.10 -5.29
CA LYS A 303 -2.01 -21.05 -6.14
C LYS A 303 -2.33 -19.80 -5.36
N SER A 304 -2.94 -19.96 -4.18
CA SER A 304 -3.37 -18.84 -3.34
C SER A 304 -3.22 -19.20 -1.86
N LEU A 305 -2.53 -18.35 -1.12
CA LEU A 305 -2.27 -18.47 0.32
C LEU A 305 -3.00 -17.38 1.08
N LEU A 306 -3.74 -17.75 2.11
CA LEU A 306 -4.38 -16.86 3.06
C LEU A 306 -3.59 -16.91 4.36
N ILE A 307 -3.12 -15.76 4.86
CA ILE A 307 -2.41 -15.62 6.13
C ILE A 307 -3.24 -14.73 7.05
N ARG A 308 -3.45 -15.17 8.29
CA ARG A 308 -4.15 -14.37 9.30
C ARG A 308 -3.32 -13.13 9.67
N ARG A 309 -3.90 -11.95 9.49
CA ARG A 309 -3.27 -10.68 9.87
C ARG A 309 -3.04 -10.61 11.39
N GLY A 310 -1.90 -10.05 11.79
CA GLY A 310 -1.55 -9.84 13.20
C GLY A 310 -1.14 -11.12 13.95
N VAL A 311 -0.80 -12.20 13.22
CA VAL A 311 -0.25 -13.43 13.80
C VAL A 311 1.16 -13.63 13.27
N ASN A 312 2.12 -13.87 14.15
CA ASN A 312 3.47 -14.29 13.86
C ASN A 312 3.69 -15.67 14.47
N ILE A 313 4.41 -16.52 13.78
CA ILE A 313 4.81 -17.85 14.25
C ILE A 313 6.32 -17.95 14.13
N TRP A 314 6.98 -17.83 15.25
CA TRP A 314 8.43 -17.81 15.33
C TRP A 314 9.02 -19.22 15.35
N SER A 315 10.08 -19.45 14.61
CA SER A 315 10.82 -20.72 14.56
C SER A 315 12.30 -20.49 14.28
N ASP A 316 13.14 -21.33 14.85
CA ASP A 316 14.59 -21.36 14.60
C ASP A 316 14.96 -22.18 13.37
N THR A 317 13.97 -22.81 12.71
CA THR A 317 14.19 -23.79 11.66
C THR A 317 13.42 -23.43 10.39
N SER A 318 13.95 -23.88 9.25
CA SER A 318 13.29 -23.77 7.94
C SER A 318 11.84 -24.29 7.99
N PRO A 319 10.90 -23.70 7.22
CA PRO A 319 9.49 -24.07 7.15
C PRO A 319 9.21 -25.56 6.97
N SER A 320 10.12 -26.29 6.32
CA SER A 320 9.99 -27.72 6.01
C SER A 320 10.37 -28.66 7.15
N SER A 321 11.04 -28.19 8.19
CA SER A 321 11.50 -29.09 9.22
C SER A 321 10.32 -29.60 10.06
N ALA A 322 10.16 -30.92 10.14
CA ALA A 322 9.10 -31.59 10.89
C ALA A 322 9.13 -31.36 12.42
N LEU A 323 10.11 -30.60 12.92
CA LEU A 323 10.36 -30.30 14.32
C LEU A 323 10.01 -28.85 14.69
N MET A 324 9.18 -28.16 13.91
CA MET A 324 8.74 -26.82 14.22
C MET A 324 8.07 -26.71 15.59
N GLN A 325 8.73 -26.04 16.52
CA GLN A 325 8.11 -25.61 17.77
C GLN A 325 7.47 -24.25 17.51
N PHE A 326 6.14 -24.24 17.40
CA PHE A 326 5.39 -23.02 17.17
C PHE A 326 5.19 -22.24 18.47
N GLY A 327 5.64 -21.00 18.54
CA GLY A 327 5.41 -20.07 19.63
C GLY A 327 4.75 -18.78 19.16
N GLN A 328 3.74 -18.28 19.89
CA GLN A 328 3.16 -16.96 19.64
C GLN A 328 3.97 -15.83 20.29
N LYS A 329 4.89 -16.13 21.19
CA LYS A 329 5.81 -15.17 21.79
C LYS A 329 7.15 -15.33 21.11
N GLU A 330 7.72 -14.20 20.71
CA GLU A 330 9.09 -14.14 20.21
C GLU A 330 10.02 -14.78 21.25
N PRO A 331 10.57 -15.97 20.99
CA PRO A 331 11.54 -16.55 21.89
C PRO A 331 12.83 -15.73 21.80
N PRO A 332 13.66 -15.68 22.87
CA PRO A 332 14.88 -14.87 22.89
C PRO A 332 15.89 -15.18 21.78
N ASN A 333 15.72 -16.27 21.05
CA ASN A 333 16.56 -16.72 19.95
C ASN A 333 15.75 -17.02 18.68
N ALA A 334 14.51 -16.55 18.55
CA ALA A 334 13.73 -16.77 17.33
C ALA A 334 14.35 -16.00 16.18
N THR A 335 14.58 -16.70 15.11
CA THR A 335 15.31 -16.17 13.96
C THR A 335 14.41 -15.78 12.82
N ASP A 336 13.17 -16.34 12.75
CA ASP A 336 12.29 -16.04 11.62
C ASP A 336 10.79 -16.26 11.89
N ASP A 337 9.93 -15.61 11.10
CA ASP A 337 8.48 -15.82 11.12
C ASP A 337 8.09 -16.76 10.00
N VAL A 338 7.74 -18.00 10.37
CA VAL A 338 7.34 -19.06 9.44
C VAL A 338 6.24 -18.63 8.47
N LEU A 339 5.34 -17.74 8.89
CA LEU A 339 4.27 -17.23 8.01
C LEU A 339 4.80 -16.28 6.94
N ASP A 340 5.85 -15.54 7.25
CA ASP A 340 6.58 -14.70 6.30
C ASP A 340 7.30 -15.56 5.27
N ASP A 341 8.10 -16.53 5.73
CA ASP A 341 8.83 -17.46 4.85
C ASP A 341 7.90 -18.22 3.90
N ILE A 342 6.80 -18.78 4.40
CA ILE A 342 5.80 -19.46 3.57
C ILE A 342 5.23 -18.49 2.53
N GLY A 343 4.94 -17.25 2.93
CA GLY A 343 4.43 -16.22 2.02
C GLY A 343 5.44 -15.88 0.93
N GLU A 344 6.71 -15.71 1.27
CA GLU A 344 7.79 -15.46 0.30
C GLU A 344 7.97 -16.60 -0.69
N LEU A 345 7.98 -17.87 -0.23
CA LEU A 345 8.06 -19.05 -1.10
C LEU A 345 6.91 -19.08 -2.11
N VAL A 346 5.67 -18.79 -1.65
CA VAL A 346 4.51 -18.74 -2.54
C VAL A 346 4.63 -17.62 -3.57
N LEU A 347 5.11 -16.43 -3.16
CA LEU A 347 5.35 -15.31 -4.09
C LEU A 347 6.45 -15.63 -5.10
N ALA A 348 7.53 -16.25 -4.67
CA ALA A 348 8.66 -16.63 -5.52
C ALA A 348 8.25 -17.65 -6.59
N THR A 349 7.31 -18.54 -6.29
CA THR A 349 6.77 -19.54 -7.24
C THR A 349 5.59 -19.03 -8.08
N GLY A 350 5.19 -17.75 -7.92
CA GLY A 350 4.14 -17.09 -8.70
C GLY A 350 2.73 -17.28 -8.18
N GLY A 351 2.57 -17.79 -6.95
CA GLY A 351 1.30 -17.84 -6.24
C GLY A 351 0.88 -16.47 -5.70
N GLU A 352 -0.36 -16.36 -5.26
CA GLU A 352 -0.90 -15.15 -4.64
C GLU A 352 -0.93 -15.30 -3.10
N VAL A 353 -0.56 -14.26 -2.37
CA VAL A 353 -0.60 -14.22 -0.90
C VAL A 353 -1.52 -13.10 -0.41
N HIS A 354 -2.44 -13.41 0.50
CA HIS A 354 -3.42 -12.46 1.02
C HIS A 354 -3.40 -12.41 2.55
N LEU A 355 -3.24 -11.21 3.10
CA LEU A 355 -3.39 -10.99 4.54
C LEU A 355 -4.86 -10.80 4.88
N VAL A 356 -5.45 -11.73 5.62
CA VAL A 356 -6.88 -11.81 5.94
C VAL A 356 -7.10 -11.51 7.43
N ASN A 357 -8.13 -10.72 7.76
CA ASN A 357 -8.47 -10.49 9.16
C ASN A 357 -8.98 -11.80 9.82
N ALA A 358 -8.80 -11.93 11.13
CA ALA A 358 -9.19 -13.13 11.87
C ALA A 358 -10.66 -13.54 11.65
N ARG A 359 -11.57 -12.57 11.56
CA ARG A 359 -13.02 -12.80 11.32
C ARG A 359 -13.35 -13.34 9.94
N ASP A 360 -12.47 -13.07 8.96
CA ASP A 360 -12.68 -13.41 7.55
C ASP A 360 -11.93 -14.69 7.15
N MET A 361 -11.11 -15.25 8.07
CA MET A 361 -10.40 -16.52 7.86
C MET A 361 -11.39 -17.69 7.75
N PRO A 362 -11.23 -18.58 6.75
CA PRO A 362 -12.15 -19.71 6.55
C PRO A 362 -11.93 -20.85 7.54
N THR A 363 -10.87 -20.79 8.35
CA THR A 363 -10.49 -21.82 9.32
C THR A 363 -9.96 -21.22 10.62
N GLN A 364 -9.76 -22.03 11.64
CA GLN A 364 -9.10 -21.63 12.89
C GLN A 364 -7.57 -21.56 12.75
N SER A 365 -7.01 -22.14 11.70
CA SER A 365 -5.58 -22.07 11.41
C SER A 365 -5.13 -20.65 11.08
N PRO A 366 -3.86 -20.27 11.36
CA PRO A 366 -3.29 -19.00 10.92
C PRO A 366 -3.06 -18.94 9.40
N VAL A 367 -3.14 -20.07 8.72
CA VAL A 367 -2.96 -20.19 7.26
C VAL A 367 -4.05 -21.05 6.62
N ALA A 368 -4.34 -20.77 5.36
CA ALA A 368 -5.17 -21.61 4.50
C ALA A 368 -4.68 -21.47 3.05
N ALA A 369 -4.52 -22.57 2.35
CA ALA A 369 -3.96 -22.56 1.01
C ALA A 369 -4.84 -23.31 0.00
N VAL A 370 -4.97 -22.75 -1.19
CA VAL A 370 -5.56 -23.39 -2.37
C VAL A 370 -4.41 -23.90 -3.24
N LEU A 371 -4.44 -25.17 -3.60
CA LEU A 371 -3.44 -25.79 -4.44
C LEU A 371 -3.70 -25.48 -5.92
N ALA A 372 -2.64 -25.41 -6.72
CA ALA A 372 -2.74 -25.33 -8.17
C ALA A 372 -3.36 -26.64 -8.71
N ALA A 373 -4.17 -26.52 -9.75
CA ALA A 373 -4.65 -27.71 -10.45
C ALA A 373 -3.45 -28.43 -11.08
N SER A 374 -3.30 -29.71 -10.76
CA SER A 374 -2.31 -30.59 -11.36
C SER A 374 -2.62 -30.86 -12.84
#